data_19ae2832f21ac8940159a577a1d3ae1b
#
_entry.id   19ae2832f21ac8940159a577a1d3ae1b
#
_cell.length_a   1.000
_cell.length_b   1.000
_cell.length_c   1.000
_cell.angle_alpha   90.00
_cell.angle_beta   90.00
_cell.angle_gamma   90.00
#
_symmetry.space_group_name_H-M   'P 1'
#
loop_
_entity.id
_entity.type
_entity.pdbx_description
1 polymer ?
#
loop_
_entity_poly.entity_id
_entity_poly.type
_entity_poly.pdbx_seq_one_letter_code
_entity_poly.pdbx_strand_id
1 'polypeptide(L)'
;MKLLDPIVAWRDDISQIRRDIHAHPELAFEEFRTADVVAAKLEEWGIEIHRGLGGTGVVGIIRGDRPGERAVGLRADMDALPMQEANTFALSLIHI
;
A
#
# COMPACT_ATOMS: atom_id res chain seq x y z
N MET A 1 -11.53 -7.23 19.35
CA MET A 1 -10.72 -6.01 19.49
C MET A 1 -11.50 -4.80 18.99
N LYS A 2 -11.51 -3.74 19.75
CA LYS A 2 -12.21 -2.52 19.34
C LYS A 2 -11.28 -1.64 18.51
N LEU A 3 -11.72 -1.29 17.32
CA LEU A 3 -10.97 -0.37 16.45
C LEU A 3 -11.18 1.08 16.87
N LEU A 4 -10.15 1.90 16.67
CA LEU A 4 -10.26 3.34 16.89
C LEU A 4 -11.20 3.95 15.84
N ASP A 5 -12.00 4.94 16.25
CA ASP A 5 -12.99 5.56 15.38
C ASP A 5 -12.40 6.12 14.06
N PRO A 6 -11.24 6.79 14.05
CA PRO A 6 -10.65 7.24 12.78
C PRO A 6 -10.34 6.10 11.82
N ILE A 7 -9.88 4.95 12.34
CA ILE A 7 -9.58 3.78 11.52
C ILE A 7 -10.87 3.22 10.91
N VAL A 8 -11.94 3.17 11.70
CA VAL A 8 -13.26 2.72 11.21
C VAL A 8 -13.76 3.64 10.10
N ALA A 9 -13.58 4.95 10.25
CA ALA A 9 -14.00 5.94 9.25
C ALA A 9 -13.25 5.78 7.92
N TRP A 10 -12.00 5.33 7.94
CA TRP A 10 -11.19 5.15 6.73
C TRP A 10 -11.31 3.76 6.12
N ARG A 11 -12.07 2.86 6.74
CA ARG A 11 -12.14 1.45 6.33
C ARG A 11 -12.50 1.28 4.85
N ASP A 12 -13.46 2.01 4.35
CA ASP A 12 -13.91 1.86 2.97
C ASP A 12 -12.86 2.33 1.98
N ASP A 13 -12.19 3.44 2.24
CA ASP A 13 -11.11 3.95 1.39
C ASP A 13 -9.93 2.98 1.36
N ILE A 14 -9.52 2.47 2.51
CA ILE A 14 -8.43 1.51 2.61
C ILE A 14 -8.79 0.21 1.91
N SER A 15 -10.04 -0.26 2.05
CA SER A 15 -10.52 -1.46 1.37
C SER A 15 -10.49 -1.30 -0.15
N GLN A 16 -10.83 -0.13 -0.67
CA GLN A 16 -10.76 0.14 -2.11
C GLN A 16 -9.33 0.10 -2.62
N ILE A 17 -8.38 0.67 -1.86
CA ILE A 17 -6.96 0.61 -2.22
C ILE A 17 -6.50 -0.85 -2.26
N ARG A 18 -6.86 -1.64 -1.26
CA ARG A 18 -6.51 -3.05 -1.19
C ARG A 18 -7.06 -3.83 -2.38
N ARG A 19 -8.32 -3.61 -2.73
CA ARG A 19 -8.97 -4.30 -3.86
C ARG A 19 -8.35 -3.90 -5.19
N ASP A 20 -7.99 -2.65 -5.35
CA ASP A 20 -7.34 -2.16 -6.56
C ASP A 20 -5.98 -2.83 -6.76
N ILE A 21 -5.17 -2.88 -5.72
CA ILE A 21 -3.85 -3.55 -5.77
C ILE A 21 -4.03 -5.05 -6.01
N HIS A 22 -4.99 -5.68 -5.36
CA HIS A 22 -5.28 -7.10 -5.52
C HIS A 22 -5.70 -7.44 -6.96
N ALA A 23 -6.46 -6.56 -7.60
CA ALA A 23 -6.92 -6.76 -8.97
C ALA A 23 -5.82 -6.56 -10.02
N HIS A 24 -4.68 -5.97 -9.64
CA HIS A 24 -3.54 -5.70 -10.53
C HIS A 24 -2.24 -6.20 -9.91
N PRO A 25 -2.12 -7.52 -9.70
CA PRO A 25 -0.95 -8.08 -9.01
C PRO A 25 0.32 -7.95 -9.85
N GLU A 26 1.42 -7.64 -9.17
CA GLU A 26 2.72 -7.47 -9.79
C GLU A 26 3.76 -8.27 -9.01
N LEU A 27 4.72 -8.88 -9.71
CA LEU A 27 5.79 -9.66 -9.10
C LEU A 27 6.84 -8.77 -8.43
N ALA A 28 7.62 -9.39 -7.55
CA ALA A 28 8.72 -8.71 -6.87
C ALA A 28 9.67 -8.04 -7.86
N PHE A 29 10.08 -6.81 -7.57
CA PHE A 29 10.92 -5.94 -8.40
C PHE A 29 10.26 -5.48 -9.70
N GLU A 30 9.01 -5.83 -9.93
CA GLU A 30 8.20 -5.39 -11.07
C GLU A 30 6.93 -4.68 -10.62
N GLU A 31 6.84 -4.26 -9.37
CA GLU A 31 5.67 -3.61 -8.77
C GLU A 31 5.58 -2.12 -9.16
N PHE A 32 5.63 -1.83 -10.46
CA PHE A 32 5.67 -0.42 -10.94
C PHE A 32 4.36 0.31 -10.69
N ARG A 33 3.25 -0.32 -11.04
CA ARG A 33 1.92 0.27 -10.82
C ARG A 33 1.60 0.37 -9.34
N THR A 34 1.88 -0.68 -8.59
CA THR A 34 1.63 -0.70 -7.14
C THR A 34 2.46 0.36 -6.43
N ALA A 35 3.73 0.51 -6.81
CA ALA A 35 4.58 1.56 -6.27
C ALA A 35 4.03 2.96 -6.56
N ASP A 36 3.52 3.18 -7.78
CA ASP A 36 2.90 4.46 -8.15
C ASP A 36 1.66 4.74 -7.31
N VAL A 37 0.81 3.74 -7.10
CA VAL A 37 -0.40 3.87 -6.26
C VAL A 37 -0.02 4.23 -4.83
N VAL A 38 0.94 3.51 -4.26
CA VAL A 38 1.39 3.75 -2.89
C VAL A 38 1.99 5.14 -2.75
N ALA A 39 2.87 5.53 -3.67
CA ALA A 39 3.51 6.84 -3.65
C ALA A 39 2.48 7.96 -3.77
N ALA A 40 1.51 7.82 -4.68
CA ALA A 40 0.46 8.82 -4.86
C ALA A 40 -0.39 9.00 -3.60
N LYS A 41 -0.72 7.91 -2.92
CA LYS A 41 -1.51 7.97 -1.68
C LYS A 41 -0.73 8.62 -0.54
N LEU A 42 0.54 8.28 -0.40
CA LEU A 42 1.39 8.89 0.62
C LEU A 42 1.55 10.40 0.39
N GLU A 43 1.75 10.81 -0.87
CA GLU A 43 1.81 12.23 -1.22
C GLU A 43 0.49 12.95 -0.96
N GLU A 44 -0.63 12.32 -1.32
CA GLU A 44 -1.97 12.85 -1.05
C GLU A 44 -2.18 13.12 0.44
N TRP A 45 -1.61 12.29 1.30
CA TRP A 45 -1.70 12.45 2.74
C TRP A 45 -0.62 13.34 3.34
N GLY A 46 0.21 13.97 2.51
CA GLY A 46 1.24 14.90 2.97
C GLY A 46 2.46 14.22 3.58
N ILE A 47 2.71 12.96 3.26
CA ILE A 47 3.84 12.21 3.81
C ILE A 47 5.05 12.36 2.88
N GLU A 48 6.22 12.66 3.47
CA GLU A 48 7.48 12.70 2.72
C GLU A 48 7.79 11.31 2.18
N ILE A 49 8.10 11.20 0.89
CA ILE A 49 8.39 9.91 0.28
C ILE A 49 9.77 9.88 -0.38
N HIS A 50 10.33 8.69 -0.43
CA HIS A 50 11.54 8.38 -1.17
C HIS A 50 11.29 7.13 -2.01
N ARG A 51 11.63 7.18 -3.28
CA ARG A 51 11.37 6.10 -4.22
C ARG A 51 12.67 5.53 -4.78
N GLY A 52 12.55 4.36 -5.41
CA GLY A 52 13.65 3.73 -6.13
C GLY A 52 14.52 2.80 -5.30
N LEU A 53 14.24 2.63 -4.03
CA LEU A 53 14.97 1.67 -3.20
C LEU A 53 14.67 0.25 -3.69
N GLY A 54 15.72 -0.49 -4.03
CA GLY A 54 15.55 -1.81 -4.62
C GLY A 54 14.84 -1.81 -5.98
N GLY A 55 14.77 -0.67 -6.65
CA GLY A 55 14.08 -0.50 -7.94
C GLY A 55 12.67 0.04 -7.82
N THR A 56 11.78 -0.66 -7.11
CA THR A 56 10.37 -0.31 -6.98
C THR A 56 9.96 0.13 -5.59
N GLY A 57 10.86 0.09 -4.61
CA GLY A 57 10.53 0.41 -3.23
C GLY A 57 10.10 1.84 -3.01
N VAL A 58 9.17 2.02 -2.09
CA VAL A 58 8.69 3.33 -1.64
C VAL A 58 8.84 3.40 -0.14
N VAL A 59 9.41 4.49 0.37
CA VAL A 59 9.53 4.74 1.80
C VAL A 59 8.81 6.04 2.13
N GLY A 60 7.91 5.98 3.10
CA GLY A 60 7.28 7.17 3.66
C GLY A 60 7.88 7.48 5.02
N ILE A 61 8.12 8.74 5.29
CA ILE A 61 8.66 9.20 6.56
C ILE A 61 7.62 10.07 7.25
N ILE A 62 7.20 9.64 8.43
CA ILE A 62 6.31 10.41 9.29
C ILE A 62 7.13 10.91 10.47
N ARG A 63 7.25 12.22 10.57
CA ARG A 63 8.00 12.83 11.67
C ARG A 63 7.07 13.09 12.84
N GLY A 64 7.50 12.68 14.04
CA GLY A 64 6.74 12.94 15.24
C GLY A 64 6.82 14.40 15.67
N ASP A 65 5.85 14.83 16.44
CA ASP A 65 5.79 16.20 16.98
C ASP A 65 6.77 16.44 18.11
N ARG A 66 7.27 15.38 18.75
CA ARG A 66 8.18 15.48 19.87
C ARG A 66 9.60 15.16 19.43
N PRO A 67 10.61 15.92 19.88
CA PRO A 67 11.99 15.59 19.58
C PRO A 67 12.37 14.26 20.21
N GLY A 68 13.16 13.45 19.49
CA GLY A 68 13.61 12.14 19.94
C GLY A 68 14.57 11.54 18.93
N GLU A 69 15.35 10.57 19.40
CA GLU A 69 16.35 9.89 18.58
C GLU A 69 15.88 8.52 18.09
N ARG A 70 14.68 8.11 18.50
CA ARG A 70 14.16 6.78 18.19
C ARG A 70 13.22 6.85 16.99
N ALA A 71 13.24 5.79 16.22
CA ALA A 71 12.32 5.60 15.09
C ALA A 71 11.81 4.17 15.09
N VAL A 72 10.62 3.98 14.53
CA VAL A 72 10.03 2.66 14.30
C VAL A 72 9.88 2.47 12.81
N GLY A 73 10.35 1.33 12.32
CA GLY A 73 10.17 0.95 10.93
C GLY A 73 9.04 -0.06 10.78
N LEU A 74 8.17 0.20 9.84
CA LEU A 74 7.11 -0.74 9.45
C LEU A 74 7.34 -1.13 8.00
N ARG A 75 7.16 -2.41 7.69
CA ARG A 75 7.36 -2.93 6.34
C ARG A 75 6.12 -3.64 5.85
N ALA A 76 5.81 -3.43 4.58
CA ALA A 76 4.77 -4.17 3.88
C ALA A 76 5.27 -4.51 2.48
N ASP A 77 5.09 -5.75 2.07
CA ASP A 77 5.42 -6.19 0.73
C ASP A 77 4.34 -5.74 -0.24
N MET A 78 4.74 -5.43 -1.48
CA MET A 78 3.84 -4.96 -2.53
C MET A 78 3.61 -5.97 -3.64
N ASP A 79 4.40 -7.03 -3.68
CA ASP A 79 4.27 -8.05 -4.72
C ASP A 79 3.06 -8.94 -4.48
N ALA A 80 2.56 -9.51 -5.55
CA ALA A 80 1.42 -10.42 -5.50
C ALA A 80 1.56 -11.46 -6.59
N LEU A 81 0.92 -12.61 -6.38
CA LEU A 81 0.93 -13.69 -7.35
C LEU A 81 0.05 -13.31 -8.54
N PRO A 82 0.57 -13.38 -9.79
CA PRO A 82 -0.20 -13.07 -10.99
C PRO A 82 -1.04 -14.27 -11.42
N MET A 83 -1.99 -14.65 -10.57
CA MET A 83 -2.85 -15.80 -10.81
C MET A 83 -4.21 -15.36 -11.27
N GLN A 84 -4.75 -16.05 -12.27
CA GLN A 84 -6.12 -15.85 -12.70
C GLN A 84 -7.06 -16.73 -11.88
N GLU A 85 -8.05 -16.12 -11.24
CA GLU A 85 -9.05 -16.87 -10.50
C GLU A 85 -10.23 -17.28 -11.38
N ALA A 86 -10.87 -18.38 -10.98
CA ALA A 86 -12.13 -18.81 -11.58
C ALA A 86 -13.34 -18.05 -11.03
N ASN A 87 -13.17 -17.34 -9.95
CA ASN A 87 -14.24 -16.56 -9.31
C ASN A 87 -14.48 -15.25 -10.05
N THR A 88 -15.71 -14.73 -9.93
CA THR A 88 -16.11 -13.49 -10.60
C THR A 88 -16.42 -12.35 -9.63
N PHE A 89 -16.26 -12.57 -8.33
CA PHE A 89 -16.50 -11.52 -7.35
C PHE A 89 -15.32 -10.51 -7.28
N ALA A 90 -15.57 -9.37 -6.69
CA ALA A 90 -14.65 -8.22 -6.73
C ALA A 90 -13.25 -8.48 -6.12
N LEU A 91 -13.09 -9.50 -5.29
CA LEU A 91 -11.80 -9.85 -4.67
C LEU A 91 -11.05 -10.95 -5.40
N SER A 92 -11.49 -11.36 -6.58
CA SER A 92 -10.76 -12.32 -7.39
C SER A 92 -9.41 -11.78 -7.82
N LEU A 93 -8.42 -12.67 -7.89
CA LEU A 93 -7.13 -12.37 -8.48
C LEU A 93 -7.33 -12.21 -10.00
N ILE A 94 -6.66 -11.28 -10.58
CA ILE A 94 -6.56 -10.98 -12.00
C ILE A 94 -7.78 -11.34 -12.87
N HIS A 95 -8.43 -10.33 -13.38
CA HIS A 95 -9.41 -10.42 -14.45
C HIS A 95 -8.81 -9.92 -15.76
N ILE A 96 -7.81 -10.60 -16.17
CA ILE A 96 -7.12 -10.23 -17.41
C ILE A 96 -7.58 -11.11 -18.53
#